data_421a574e38e1725a599f41a894488e64
#
_entry.id   421a574e38e1725a599f41a894488e64
#
_cell.length_a   1.000
_cell.length_b   1.000
_cell.length_c   1.000
_cell.angle_alpha   90.00
_cell.angle_beta   90.00
_cell.angle_gamma   90.00
#
_symmetry.space_group_name_H-M   'P 1'
#
loop_
_entity.id
_entity.type
_entity.pdbx_description
1 polymer ?
#
loop_
_entity_poly.entity_id
_entity_poly.type
_entity_poly.pdbx_seq_one_letter_code
_entity_poly.pdbx_strand_id
1 'polypeptide(L)'
;RQRQMCIRDSLDAIISAQQQGYGEFLIPGLLNDTILSDMQKSVPYAPNEDGIETPCYIYANYFLARKLAELDRTAILKKLSAAHQVKLYTNNPTPQLPKVENMGAMDYYEIMPLVFQHSKINLNITLRSIQKGIPLRAFDIMGSGGFLLTNYQEDFLNYFVPGEDFIYYSSYEEAETYADYYLSHEKERQQIAANALGKILEAHTFEHRIQTMLSIL
;
A
#
# COMPACT_ATOMS: atom_id res chain seq x y z
N ARG A 1 28.69 5.34 19.58
CA ARG A 1 27.34 5.71 20.08
C ARG A 1 26.85 7.02 19.45
N GLN A 2 27.61 8.14 19.55
CA GLN A 2 27.18 9.46 19.04
C GLN A 2 26.92 9.47 17.52
N ARG A 3 27.77 8.81 16.72
CA ARG A 3 27.59 8.68 15.25
C ARG A 3 26.36 7.82 14.88
N GLN A 4 26.08 6.75 15.63
CA GLN A 4 24.89 5.93 15.41
C GLN A 4 23.59 6.68 15.75
N MET A 5 23.60 7.55 16.75
CA MET A 5 22.48 8.46 17.04
C MET A 5 22.27 9.45 15.88
N CYS A 6 23.34 10.06 15.38
CA CYS A 6 23.25 11.04 14.29
C CYS A 6 22.67 10.44 12.99
N ILE A 7 23.03 9.19 12.64
CA ILE A 7 22.47 8.47 11.49
C ILE A 7 20.98 8.22 11.70
N ARG A 8 20.61 7.70 12.88
CA ARG A 8 19.21 7.41 13.20
C ARG A 8 18.36 8.66 13.10
N ASP A 9 18.79 9.77 13.67
CA ASP A 9 18.08 11.04 13.61
C ASP A 9 17.91 11.53 12.14
N SER A 10 18.93 11.33 11.31
CA SER A 10 18.85 11.66 9.87
C SER A 10 17.86 10.77 9.13
N LEU A 11 17.83 9.47 9.39
CA LEU A 11 16.88 8.54 8.77
C LEU A 11 15.46 8.79 9.24
N ASP A 12 15.26 9.08 10.51
CA ASP A 12 13.96 9.45 11.07
C ASP A 12 13.44 10.75 10.47
N ALA A 13 14.32 11.74 10.21
CA ALA A 13 13.97 12.97 9.52
C ALA A 13 13.54 12.73 8.06
N ILE A 14 14.25 11.86 7.33
CA ILE A 14 13.91 11.46 5.95
C ILE A 14 12.54 10.76 5.92
N ILE A 15 12.30 9.83 6.82
CA ILE A 15 11.00 9.13 6.92
C ILE A 15 9.89 10.12 7.25
N SER A 16 10.13 11.04 8.20
CA SER A 16 9.16 12.06 8.60
C SER A 16 8.82 13.01 7.45
N ALA A 17 9.81 13.43 6.66
CA ALA A 17 9.60 14.25 5.47
C ALA A 17 8.74 13.52 4.43
N GLN A 18 9.03 12.23 4.20
CA GLN A 18 8.23 11.42 3.29
C GLN A 18 6.80 11.18 3.80
N GLN A 19 6.58 11.06 5.10
CA GLN A 19 5.23 10.86 5.66
C GLN A 19 4.29 12.05 5.39
N GLN A 20 4.83 13.26 5.27
CA GLN A 20 4.07 14.48 4.99
C GLN A 20 3.66 14.60 3.50
N GLY A 21 4.35 13.89 2.59
CA GLY A 21 4.08 13.92 1.14
C GLY A 21 3.46 12.62 0.64
N TYR A 22 2.19 12.64 0.22
CA TYR A 22 1.59 11.56 -0.58
C TYR A 22 1.77 11.87 -2.08
N GLY A 23 1.91 10.79 -2.88
CA GLY A 23 1.96 10.90 -4.36
C GLY A 23 3.36 11.03 -4.94
N GLU A 24 4.38 11.37 -4.18
CA GLU A 24 5.77 11.46 -4.63
C GLU A 24 6.70 10.65 -3.71
N PHE A 25 7.67 9.95 -4.28
CA PHE A 25 8.66 9.20 -3.50
C PHE A 25 9.93 10.03 -3.33
N LEU A 26 10.02 10.76 -2.21
CA LEU A 26 11.06 11.75 -1.91
C LEU A 26 12.37 11.13 -1.39
N ILE A 27 12.32 9.94 -0.82
CA ILE A 27 13.45 9.31 -0.11
C ILE A 27 14.74 9.27 -0.95
N PRO A 28 14.73 8.87 -2.25
CA PRO A 28 15.97 8.83 -3.03
C PRO A 28 16.68 10.16 -3.12
N GLY A 29 15.94 11.26 -3.26
CA GLY A 29 16.50 12.62 -3.32
C GLY A 29 17.03 13.16 -1.99
N LEU A 30 16.64 12.56 -0.86
CA LEU A 30 17.07 12.94 0.48
C LEU A 30 18.29 12.14 0.96
N LEU A 31 18.65 11.05 0.29
CA LEU A 31 19.81 10.22 0.61
C LEU A 31 21.08 10.82 -0.01
N ASN A 32 21.86 11.52 0.81
CA ASN A 32 23.17 12.03 0.42
C ASN A 32 24.29 10.99 0.63
N ASP A 33 25.48 11.25 0.07
CA ASP A 33 26.63 10.34 0.10
C ASP A 33 27.07 9.96 1.52
N THR A 34 26.95 10.89 2.49
CA THR A 34 27.30 10.63 3.88
C THR A 34 26.36 9.60 4.49
N ILE A 35 25.05 9.77 4.31
CA ILE A 35 24.04 8.84 4.79
C ILE A 35 24.20 7.48 4.12
N LEU A 36 24.38 7.45 2.79
CA LEU A 36 24.61 6.22 2.04
C LEU A 36 25.86 5.47 2.51
N SER A 37 26.99 6.18 2.72
CA SER A 37 28.22 5.60 3.26
C SER A 37 28.02 5.01 4.65
N ASP A 38 27.26 5.66 5.51
CA ASP A 38 27.02 5.18 6.85
C ASP A 38 26.00 4.02 6.89
N MET A 39 25.01 4.03 5.99
CA MET A 39 24.12 2.87 5.81
C MET A 39 24.90 1.66 5.28
N GLN A 40 25.79 1.85 4.32
CA GLN A 40 26.64 0.78 3.78
C GLN A 40 27.55 0.15 4.84
N LYS A 41 28.06 0.94 5.80
CA LYS A 41 28.85 0.41 6.93
C LYS A 41 28.00 -0.38 7.92
N SER A 42 26.73 0.04 8.12
CA SER A 42 25.83 -0.56 9.10
C SER A 42 25.12 -1.80 8.57
N VAL A 43 24.73 -1.79 7.31
CA VAL A 43 24.06 -2.88 6.58
C VAL A 43 24.72 -2.99 5.20
N PRO A 44 25.86 -3.67 5.10
CA PRO A 44 26.58 -3.80 3.85
C PRO A 44 25.71 -4.45 2.76
N TYR A 45 25.69 -3.84 1.59
CA TYR A 45 25.07 -4.38 0.38
C TYR A 45 26.14 -4.48 -0.69
N ALA A 46 26.26 -5.66 -1.29
CA ALA A 46 27.05 -5.89 -2.50
C ALA A 46 26.06 -6.23 -3.63
N PRO A 47 26.01 -5.45 -4.72
CA PRO A 47 25.22 -5.83 -5.89
C PRO A 47 25.77 -7.14 -6.46
N ASN A 48 24.88 -7.94 -7.08
CA ASN A 48 25.33 -9.07 -7.90
C ASN A 48 26.16 -8.54 -9.08
N GLU A 49 27.04 -9.39 -9.66
CA GLU A 49 27.92 -9.01 -10.75
C GLU A 49 27.19 -8.37 -11.94
N ASP A 50 25.95 -8.82 -12.22
CA ASP A 50 25.05 -8.29 -13.25
C ASP A 50 24.02 -7.28 -12.72
N GLY A 51 24.12 -6.87 -11.45
CA GLY A 51 23.15 -5.99 -10.81
C GLY A 51 23.29 -4.54 -11.27
N ILE A 52 22.21 -3.97 -11.79
CA ILE A 52 22.12 -2.56 -12.21
C ILE A 52 21.69 -1.62 -11.08
N GLU A 53 21.35 -2.17 -9.92
CA GLU A 53 20.80 -1.42 -8.79
C GLU A 53 21.88 -0.65 -8.04
N THR A 54 21.67 0.64 -7.89
CA THR A 54 22.59 1.51 -7.12
C THR A 54 22.36 1.34 -5.61
N PRO A 55 23.38 1.63 -4.75
CA PRO A 55 23.19 1.65 -3.30
C PRO A 55 22.02 2.56 -2.86
N CYS A 56 21.88 3.73 -3.50
CA CYS A 56 20.77 4.63 -3.23
C CYS A 56 19.41 3.96 -3.50
N TYR A 57 19.25 3.30 -4.64
CA TYR A 57 18.05 2.56 -4.99
C TYR A 57 17.72 1.48 -3.95
N ILE A 58 18.70 0.68 -3.57
CA ILE A 58 18.53 -0.41 -2.61
C ILE A 58 18.10 0.12 -1.24
N TYR A 59 18.83 1.10 -0.68
CA TYR A 59 18.49 1.64 0.63
C TYR A 59 17.17 2.39 0.64
N ALA A 60 16.84 3.11 -0.42
CA ALA A 60 15.56 3.79 -0.54
C ALA A 60 14.39 2.81 -0.62
N ASN A 61 14.46 1.83 -1.54
CA ASN A 61 13.31 0.99 -1.88
C ASN A 61 13.16 -0.25 -0.99
N TYR A 62 14.26 -0.91 -0.62
CA TYR A 62 14.18 -2.16 0.15
C TYR A 62 14.31 -1.96 1.67
N PHE A 63 14.87 -0.85 2.12
CA PHE A 63 15.00 -0.56 3.55
C PHE A 63 14.03 0.52 4.00
N LEU A 64 14.21 1.75 3.53
CA LEU A 64 13.45 2.89 4.03
C LEU A 64 11.98 2.86 3.59
N ALA A 65 11.67 2.50 2.35
CA ALA A 65 10.29 2.39 1.89
C ALA A 65 9.52 1.28 2.64
N ARG A 66 10.17 0.18 3.00
CA ARG A 66 9.54 -0.87 3.84
C ARG A 66 9.28 -0.39 5.25
N LYS A 67 10.24 0.33 5.85
CA LYS A 67 10.04 0.93 7.19
C LYS A 67 8.92 1.97 7.17
N LEU A 68 8.89 2.81 6.16
CA LEU A 68 7.80 3.76 5.95
C LEU A 68 6.45 3.06 5.82
N ALA A 69 6.37 1.99 5.02
CA ALA A 69 5.13 1.23 4.85
C ALA A 69 4.65 0.56 6.15
N GLU A 70 5.57 0.10 7.00
CA GLU A 70 5.24 -0.38 8.35
C GLU A 70 4.62 0.72 9.20
N LEU A 71 5.21 1.93 9.17
CA LEU A 71 4.72 3.09 9.91
C LEU A 71 3.36 3.56 9.39
N ASP A 72 3.20 3.68 8.06
CA ASP A 72 1.94 4.05 7.42
C ASP A 72 0.82 3.07 7.78
N ARG A 73 1.07 1.76 7.66
CA ARG A 73 0.11 0.72 8.03
C ARG A 73 -0.26 0.79 9.50
N THR A 74 0.74 0.95 10.37
CA THR A 74 0.51 1.05 11.81
C THR A 74 -0.32 2.29 12.15
N ALA A 75 0.00 3.44 11.56
CA ALA A 75 -0.70 4.69 11.81
C ALA A 75 -2.17 4.62 11.38
N ILE A 76 -2.42 4.17 10.15
CA ILE A 76 -3.78 4.12 9.60
C ILE A 76 -4.65 3.07 10.31
N LEU A 77 -4.08 1.89 10.62
CA LEU A 77 -4.80 0.83 11.34
C LEU A 77 -5.13 1.26 12.78
N LYS A 78 -4.21 1.94 13.48
CA LYS A 78 -4.48 2.52 14.79
C LYS A 78 -5.60 3.55 14.74
N LYS A 79 -5.57 4.42 13.74
CA LYS A 79 -6.55 5.49 13.56
C LYS A 79 -7.93 4.89 13.30
N LEU A 80 -8.07 4.01 12.34
CA LEU A 80 -9.34 3.36 12.00
C LEU A 80 -9.87 2.47 13.13
N SER A 81 -9.01 1.72 13.83
CA SER A 81 -9.42 0.85 14.93
C SER A 81 -9.81 1.60 16.21
N ALA A 82 -9.60 2.90 16.26
CA ALA A 82 -10.08 3.72 17.38
C ALA A 82 -11.62 3.79 17.41
N ALA A 83 -12.26 3.86 16.24
CA ALA A 83 -13.70 4.02 16.07
C ALA A 83 -14.41 2.81 15.44
N HIS A 84 -13.67 1.96 14.69
CA HIS A 84 -14.25 0.87 13.90
C HIS A 84 -13.66 -0.48 14.26
N GLN A 85 -14.40 -1.55 13.96
CA GLN A 85 -13.90 -2.92 14.01
C GLN A 85 -12.99 -3.16 12.79
N VAL A 86 -11.70 -3.36 13.05
CA VAL A 86 -10.70 -3.61 12.01
C VAL A 86 -10.17 -5.03 12.15
N LYS A 87 -10.27 -5.83 11.09
CA LYS A 87 -9.70 -7.18 10.98
C LYS A 87 -8.46 -7.14 10.11
N LEU A 88 -7.38 -7.75 10.58
CA LEU A 88 -6.12 -7.87 9.87
C LEU A 88 -5.76 -9.33 9.69
N TYR A 89 -5.49 -9.73 8.46
CA TYR A 89 -5.12 -11.10 8.12
C TYR A 89 -3.61 -11.18 7.89
N THR A 90 -2.87 -11.67 8.89
CA THR A 90 -1.41 -11.79 8.84
C THR A 90 -0.90 -12.84 9.82
N ASN A 91 0.16 -13.55 9.45
CA ASN A 91 0.89 -14.45 10.35
C ASN A 91 1.74 -13.70 11.37
N ASN A 92 2.03 -12.42 11.15
CA ASN A 92 2.91 -11.66 12.03
C ASN A 92 2.16 -11.24 13.29
N PRO A 93 2.78 -11.34 14.49
CA PRO A 93 2.23 -10.77 15.70
C PRO A 93 2.07 -9.25 15.58
N THR A 94 0.99 -8.72 16.11
CA THR A 94 0.62 -7.30 16.01
C THR A 94 0.44 -6.62 17.39
N PRO A 95 1.41 -6.74 18.33
CA PRO A 95 1.25 -6.19 19.68
C PRO A 95 1.10 -4.65 19.69
N GLN A 96 1.60 -3.98 18.65
CA GLN A 96 1.47 -2.54 18.47
C GLN A 96 0.07 -2.08 18.06
N LEU A 97 -0.84 -3.02 17.73
CA LEU A 97 -2.20 -2.78 17.24
C LEU A 97 -3.25 -3.45 18.15
N PRO A 98 -3.36 -3.09 19.44
CA PRO A 98 -4.16 -3.83 20.42
C PRO A 98 -5.68 -3.80 20.15
N LYS A 99 -6.17 -2.86 19.34
CA LYS A 99 -7.59 -2.74 18.95
C LYS A 99 -7.90 -3.39 17.60
N VAL A 100 -6.89 -3.87 16.88
CA VAL A 100 -7.05 -4.57 15.60
C VAL A 100 -7.12 -6.07 15.86
N GLU A 101 -8.15 -6.71 15.36
CA GLU A 101 -8.33 -8.16 15.46
C GLU A 101 -7.44 -8.86 14.43
N ASN A 102 -6.40 -9.55 14.90
CA ASN A 102 -5.54 -10.34 14.03
C ASN A 102 -6.16 -11.73 13.80
N MET A 103 -6.61 -11.97 12.58
CA MET A 103 -7.30 -13.19 12.16
C MET A 103 -6.34 -14.33 11.75
N GLY A 104 -5.03 -14.09 11.79
CA GLY A 104 -4.03 -15.04 11.29
C GLY A 104 -3.92 -15.06 9.76
N ALA A 105 -3.28 -16.11 9.24
CA ALA A 105 -3.26 -16.38 7.80
C ALA A 105 -4.58 -16.93 7.30
N MET A 106 -4.81 -16.76 5.99
CA MET A 106 -5.95 -17.36 5.32
C MET A 106 -5.53 -17.87 3.94
N ASP A 107 -6.33 -18.78 3.41
CA ASP A 107 -6.17 -19.25 2.05
C ASP A 107 -6.43 -18.11 1.06
N TYR A 108 -5.50 -17.94 0.12
CA TYR A 108 -5.54 -16.84 -0.83
C TYR A 108 -6.60 -17.03 -1.91
N TYR A 109 -6.84 -18.24 -2.35
CA TYR A 109 -7.72 -18.53 -3.48
C TYR A 109 -9.16 -18.80 -3.05
N GLU A 110 -9.35 -19.50 -1.95
CA GLU A 110 -10.68 -19.96 -1.52
C GLU A 110 -11.33 -19.01 -0.51
N ILE A 111 -10.57 -18.47 0.42
CA ILE A 111 -11.13 -17.70 1.56
C ILE A 111 -11.00 -16.21 1.36
N MET A 112 -9.86 -15.72 0.84
CA MET A 112 -9.62 -14.29 0.73
C MET A 112 -10.63 -13.56 -0.17
N PRO A 113 -11.08 -14.09 -1.33
CA PRO A 113 -12.12 -13.44 -2.14
C PRO A 113 -13.44 -13.28 -1.37
N LEU A 114 -13.83 -14.26 -0.56
CA LEU A 114 -15.03 -14.18 0.28
C LEU A 114 -14.89 -13.08 1.35
N VAL A 115 -13.69 -12.94 1.94
CA VAL A 115 -13.43 -11.86 2.90
C VAL A 115 -13.54 -10.50 2.24
N PHE A 116 -12.99 -10.32 1.03
CA PHE A 116 -13.11 -9.06 0.30
C PHE A 116 -14.56 -8.74 -0.03
N GLN A 117 -15.33 -9.72 -0.48
CA GLN A 117 -16.74 -9.56 -0.82
C GLN A 117 -17.61 -9.20 0.40
N HIS A 118 -17.34 -9.80 1.56
CA HIS A 118 -18.14 -9.62 2.77
C HIS A 118 -17.64 -8.50 3.69
N SER A 119 -16.46 -7.95 3.43
CA SER A 119 -15.97 -6.79 4.16
C SER A 119 -16.65 -5.50 3.66
N LYS A 120 -17.09 -4.66 4.58
CA LYS A 120 -17.71 -3.38 4.19
C LYS A 120 -16.71 -2.48 3.46
N ILE A 121 -15.46 -2.42 3.95
CA ILE A 121 -14.37 -1.66 3.34
C ILE A 121 -13.14 -2.55 3.32
N ASN A 122 -12.48 -2.64 2.17
CA ASN A 122 -11.20 -3.29 2.03
C ASN A 122 -10.12 -2.21 1.89
N LEU A 123 -9.23 -2.14 2.87
CA LEU A 123 -8.15 -1.18 2.91
C LEU A 123 -6.92 -1.74 2.19
N ASN A 124 -6.45 -1.04 1.17
CA ASN A 124 -5.17 -1.31 0.53
C ASN A 124 -4.17 -0.21 0.86
N ILE A 125 -2.97 -0.59 1.29
CA ILE A 125 -1.88 0.32 1.63
C ILE A 125 -0.66 -0.12 0.83
N THR A 126 -0.41 0.56 -0.27
CA THR A 126 0.73 0.28 -1.16
C THR A 126 1.97 1.02 -0.67
N LEU A 127 3.14 0.41 -0.91
CA LEU A 127 4.42 1.09 -0.64
C LEU A 127 4.52 2.36 -1.50
N ARG A 128 4.94 3.46 -0.88
CA ARG A 128 5.11 4.75 -1.59
C ARG A 128 6.22 4.73 -2.64
N SER A 129 7.13 3.76 -2.58
CA SER A 129 8.15 3.55 -3.63
C SER A 129 7.57 2.98 -4.93
N ILE A 130 6.35 2.43 -4.89
CA ILE A 130 5.64 1.98 -6.09
C ILE A 130 4.94 3.19 -6.70
N GLN A 131 5.63 3.87 -7.62
CA GLN A 131 5.15 5.09 -8.26
C GLN A 131 4.26 4.79 -9.46
N LYS A 132 4.48 3.67 -10.12
CA LYS A 132 3.74 3.22 -11.30
C LYS A 132 3.19 1.81 -11.08
N GLY A 133 2.08 1.52 -11.74
CA GLY A 133 1.37 0.25 -11.64
C GLY A 133 0.29 0.24 -10.56
N ILE A 134 -0.69 -0.62 -10.77
CA ILE A 134 -1.76 -0.91 -9.81
C ILE A 134 -1.42 -2.20 -9.08
N PRO A 135 -1.44 -2.24 -7.74
CA PRO A 135 -1.15 -3.46 -6.99
C PRO A 135 -2.15 -4.57 -7.30
N LEU A 136 -1.68 -5.81 -7.43
CA LEU A 136 -2.56 -6.97 -7.65
C LEU A 136 -3.66 -7.07 -6.60
N ARG A 137 -3.37 -6.70 -5.35
CA ARG A 137 -4.36 -6.67 -4.27
C ARG A 137 -5.59 -5.82 -4.59
N ALA A 138 -5.43 -4.72 -5.31
CA ALA A 138 -6.56 -3.88 -5.72
C ALA A 138 -7.45 -4.61 -6.73
N PHE A 139 -6.85 -5.32 -7.69
CA PHE A 139 -7.59 -6.16 -8.63
C PHE A 139 -8.30 -7.32 -7.92
N ASP A 140 -7.64 -7.95 -6.93
CA ASP A 140 -8.25 -9.02 -6.11
C ASP A 140 -9.49 -8.51 -5.37
N ILE A 141 -9.40 -7.34 -4.73
CA ILE A 141 -10.52 -6.72 -4.00
C ILE A 141 -11.67 -6.39 -4.95
N MET A 142 -11.40 -5.62 -6.00
CA MET A 142 -12.42 -5.19 -6.96
C MET A 142 -13.01 -6.38 -7.73
N GLY A 143 -12.17 -7.33 -8.15
CA GLY A 143 -12.58 -8.54 -8.86
C GLY A 143 -13.41 -9.51 -8.01
N SER A 144 -13.31 -9.42 -6.68
CA SER A 144 -14.17 -10.16 -5.74
C SER A 144 -15.47 -9.40 -5.41
N GLY A 145 -15.70 -8.22 -5.99
CA GLY A 145 -16.87 -7.38 -5.67
C GLY A 145 -16.74 -6.63 -4.35
N GLY A 146 -15.52 -6.47 -3.84
CA GLY A 146 -15.23 -5.72 -2.63
C GLY A 146 -15.06 -4.22 -2.89
N PHE A 147 -15.51 -3.39 -1.94
CA PHE A 147 -15.26 -1.95 -1.98
C PHE A 147 -13.80 -1.66 -1.62
N LEU A 148 -13.09 -0.94 -2.49
CA LEU A 148 -11.68 -0.59 -2.35
C LEU A 148 -11.50 0.83 -1.79
N LEU A 149 -10.80 0.94 -0.64
CA LEU A 149 -10.23 2.18 -0.12
C LEU A 149 -8.70 2.05 -0.16
N THR A 150 -8.01 2.88 -0.94
CA THR A 150 -6.56 2.76 -1.16
C THR A 150 -5.84 4.09 -1.00
N ASN A 151 -4.54 4.08 -0.72
CA ASN A 151 -3.73 5.29 -0.86
C ASN A 151 -3.62 5.70 -2.33
N TYR A 152 -3.41 7.00 -2.55
CA TYR A 152 -3.28 7.54 -3.91
C TYR A 152 -2.17 6.85 -4.71
N GLN A 153 -2.48 6.48 -5.95
CA GLN A 153 -1.55 6.04 -6.99
C GLN A 153 -2.09 6.49 -8.36
N GLU A 154 -1.24 7.15 -9.13
CA GLU A 154 -1.62 7.79 -10.39
C GLU A 154 -2.22 6.81 -11.42
N ASP A 155 -1.64 5.61 -11.53
CA ASP A 155 -2.02 4.65 -12.58
C ASP A 155 -3.45 4.10 -12.45
N PHE A 156 -4.09 4.24 -11.28
CA PHE A 156 -5.52 3.93 -11.17
C PHE A 156 -6.37 4.79 -12.11
N LEU A 157 -6.00 6.07 -12.27
CA LEU A 157 -6.75 7.04 -13.07
C LEU A 157 -6.77 6.71 -14.56
N ASN A 158 -5.86 5.84 -15.02
CA ASN A 158 -5.84 5.37 -16.40
C ASN A 158 -6.97 4.36 -16.72
N TYR A 159 -7.53 3.71 -15.69
CA TYR A 159 -8.47 2.60 -15.87
C TYR A 159 -9.75 2.74 -15.05
N PHE A 160 -9.69 3.48 -13.94
CA PHE A 160 -10.78 3.58 -12.97
C PHE A 160 -11.06 5.04 -12.62
N VAL A 161 -12.32 5.34 -12.32
CA VAL A 161 -12.78 6.69 -11.94
C VAL A 161 -12.95 6.77 -10.44
N PRO A 162 -12.20 7.67 -9.76
CA PRO A 162 -12.40 7.90 -8.33
C PRO A 162 -13.82 8.35 -8.01
N GLY A 163 -14.39 7.84 -6.93
CA GLY A 163 -15.76 8.11 -6.52
C GLY A 163 -16.81 7.24 -7.24
N GLU A 164 -16.45 6.60 -8.37
CA GLU A 164 -17.35 5.72 -9.12
C GLU A 164 -16.95 4.25 -9.05
N ASP A 165 -15.64 3.95 -9.07
CA ASP A 165 -15.11 2.59 -9.09
C ASP A 165 -14.30 2.26 -7.82
N PHE A 166 -13.69 3.24 -7.22
CA PHE A 166 -12.88 3.10 -6.01
C PHE A 166 -12.73 4.43 -5.29
N ILE A 167 -12.23 4.38 -4.05
CA ILE A 167 -11.91 5.56 -3.26
C ILE A 167 -10.43 5.56 -2.92
N TYR A 168 -9.77 6.71 -3.09
CA TYR A 168 -8.40 6.90 -2.60
C TYR A 168 -8.32 7.99 -1.55
N TYR A 169 -7.30 7.89 -0.72
CA TYR A 169 -6.94 8.90 0.28
C TYR A 169 -5.51 9.39 0.08
N SER A 170 -5.26 10.65 0.41
CA SER A 170 -3.96 11.31 0.38
C SER A 170 -3.47 11.71 1.78
N SER A 171 -4.23 11.37 2.83
CA SER A 171 -3.85 11.53 4.23
C SER A 171 -4.54 10.49 5.12
N TYR A 172 -4.04 10.30 6.34
CA TYR A 172 -4.70 9.40 7.30
C TYR A 172 -6.06 9.94 7.74
N GLU A 173 -6.23 11.27 7.76
CA GLU A 173 -7.46 11.96 8.08
C GLU A 173 -8.53 11.73 7.00
N GLU A 174 -8.14 11.78 5.73
CA GLU A 174 -9.05 11.43 4.62
C GLU A 174 -9.47 9.97 4.67
N ALA A 175 -8.54 9.05 4.98
CA ALA A 175 -8.88 7.64 5.12
C ALA A 175 -9.92 7.39 6.22
N GLU A 176 -9.82 8.08 7.36
CA GLU A 176 -10.80 8.02 8.44
C GLU A 176 -12.14 8.60 7.99
N THR A 177 -12.12 9.79 7.40
CA THR A 177 -13.33 10.46 6.89
C THR A 177 -14.09 9.59 5.89
N TYR A 178 -13.37 8.98 4.92
CA TYR A 178 -13.99 8.08 3.96
C TYR A 178 -14.48 6.78 4.59
N ALA A 179 -13.77 6.24 5.57
CA ALA A 179 -14.25 5.07 6.30
C ALA A 179 -15.56 5.37 7.03
N ASP A 180 -15.65 6.48 7.78
CA ASP A 180 -16.86 6.92 8.46
C ASP A 180 -18.04 7.11 7.49
N TYR A 181 -17.77 7.79 6.38
CA TYR A 181 -18.77 8.06 5.36
C TYR A 181 -19.32 6.78 4.74
N TYR A 182 -18.46 5.96 4.18
CA TYR A 182 -18.85 4.76 3.45
C TYR A 182 -19.35 3.61 4.35
N LEU A 183 -19.03 3.60 5.63
CA LEU A 183 -19.64 2.67 6.57
C LEU A 183 -21.12 2.99 6.81
N SER A 184 -21.53 4.26 6.69
CA SER A 184 -22.92 4.71 6.82
C SER A 184 -23.69 4.83 5.50
N HIS A 185 -23.01 4.81 4.33
CA HIS A 185 -23.60 4.96 3.00
C HIS A 185 -23.54 3.64 2.20
N GLU A 186 -24.26 2.63 2.69
CA GLU A 186 -24.18 1.27 2.16
C GLU A 186 -24.53 1.16 0.68
N LYS A 187 -25.58 1.82 0.22
CA LYS A 187 -26.02 1.75 -1.20
C LYS A 187 -24.96 2.30 -2.14
N GLU A 188 -24.35 3.43 -1.79
CA GLU A 188 -23.30 4.07 -2.58
C GLU A 188 -22.04 3.18 -2.61
N ARG A 189 -21.64 2.65 -1.45
CA ARG A 189 -20.52 1.71 -1.33
C ARG A 189 -20.70 0.47 -2.20
N GLN A 190 -21.92 -0.13 -2.18
CA GLN A 190 -22.25 -1.29 -3.01
C GLN A 190 -22.24 -0.96 -4.51
N GLN A 191 -22.72 0.24 -4.90
CA GLN A 191 -22.69 0.67 -6.30
C GLN A 191 -21.26 0.84 -6.79
N ILE A 192 -20.37 1.48 -6.00
CA ILE A 192 -18.94 1.64 -6.33
C ILE A 192 -18.27 0.28 -6.49
N ALA A 193 -18.51 -0.66 -5.59
CA ALA A 193 -17.95 -2.01 -5.69
C ALA A 193 -18.46 -2.76 -6.93
N ALA A 194 -19.74 -2.61 -7.28
CA ALA A 194 -20.33 -3.21 -8.48
C ALA A 194 -19.76 -2.62 -9.78
N ASN A 195 -19.56 -1.31 -9.84
CA ASN A 195 -18.92 -0.63 -10.98
C ASN A 195 -17.50 -1.15 -11.19
N ALA A 196 -16.70 -1.21 -10.11
CA ALA A 196 -15.34 -1.75 -10.15
C ALA A 196 -15.31 -3.18 -10.68
N LEU A 197 -16.17 -4.06 -10.15
CA LEU A 197 -16.27 -5.44 -10.61
C LEU A 197 -16.61 -5.52 -12.10
N GLY A 198 -17.56 -4.72 -12.56
CA GLY A 198 -17.92 -4.65 -13.98
C GLY A 198 -16.72 -4.34 -14.87
N LYS A 199 -15.93 -3.32 -14.53
CA LYS A 199 -14.71 -2.95 -15.26
C LYS A 199 -13.62 -4.03 -15.21
N ILE A 200 -13.45 -4.70 -14.07
CA ILE A 200 -12.52 -5.83 -13.97
C ILE A 200 -12.91 -6.95 -14.90
N LEU A 201 -14.19 -7.33 -14.93
CA LEU A 201 -14.68 -8.42 -15.78
C LEU A 201 -14.60 -8.06 -17.27
N GLU A 202 -14.81 -6.80 -17.62
CA GLU A 202 -14.80 -6.31 -18.99
C GLU A 202 -13.38 -6.25 -19.61
N ALA A 203 -12.36 -5.85 -18.83
CA ALA A 203 -11.05 -5.49 -19.41
C ALA A 203 -9.81 -5.96 -18.62
N HIS A 204 -9.97 -6.51 -17.41
CA HIS A 204 -8.83 -6.73 -16.52
C HIS A 204 -8.69 -8.15 -15.96
N THR A 205 -9.34 -9.14 -16.58
CA THR A 205 -9.16 -10.56 -16.24
C THR A 205 -7.78 -11.07 -16.72
N PHE A 206 -7.35 -12.21 -16.20
CA PHE A 206 -6.14 -12.88 -16.70
C PHE A 206 -6.21 -13.18 -18.20
N GLU A 207 -7.40 -13.54 -18.70
CA GLU A 207 -7.62 -13.81 -20.12
C GLU A 207 -7.32 -12.57 -20.98
N HIS A 208 -7.82 -11.39 -20.59
CA HIS A 208 -7.49 -10.14 -21.28
C HIS A 208 -5.98 -9.84 -21.26
N ARG A 209 -5.29 -10.11 -20.15
CA ARG A 209 -3.83 -9.93 -20.05
C ARG A 209 -3.07 -10.87 -20.98
N ILE A 210 -3.46 -12.14 -21.01
CA ILE A 210 -2.86 -13.13 -21.92
C ILE A 210 -3.10 -12.72 -23.39
N GLN A 211 -4.30 -12.31 -23.76
CA GLN A 211 -4.60 -11.83 -25.11
C GLN A 211 -3.74 -10.61 -25.48
N THR A 212 -3.59 -9.64 -24.57
CA THR A 212 -2.71 -8.48 -24.78
C THR A 212 -1.27 -8.91 -25.00
N MET A 213 -0.75 -9.83 -24.17
CA MET A 213 0.64 -10.33 -24.32
C MET A 213 0.85 -11.04 -25.66
N LEU A 214 -0.12 -11.86 -26.08
CA LEU A 214 -0.04 -12.58 -27.36
C LEU A 214 -0.16 -11.64 -28.58
N SER A 215 -0.82 -10.49 -28.45
CA SER A 215 -0.95 -9.52 -29.55
C SER A 215 0.33 -8.71 -29.82
N ILE A 216 1.33 -8.80 -28.94
CA ILE A 216 2.62 -8.10 -29.07
C ILE A 216 3.68 -9.02 -29.74
N LEU A 217 3.41 -10.32 -29.80
CA LEU A 217 4.27 -11.32 -30.45
C LEU A 217 4.02 -11.39 -31.96
#